data_4b4b7ce38b94ce60722db98a0f06a41c
#
_entry.id   4b4b7ce38b94ce60722db98a0f06a41c
#
_cell.length_a   1.000
_cell.length_b   1.000
_cell.length_c   1.000
_cell.angle_alpha   90.00
_cell.angle_beta   90.00
_cell.angle_gamma   90.00
#
_symmetry.space_group_name_H-M   'P 1'
#
loop_
_entity.id
_entity.type
_entity.pdbx_description
1 polymer ?
#
loop_
_entity_poly.entity_id
_entity_poly.type
_entity_poly.pdbx_seq_one_letter_code
_entity_poly.pdbx_strand_id
1 'polypeptide(L)'
;MGTVEKKNALQIIGTIQGLAFPEYNELAEARQLVDDCLAGQKTIKSKEKYLPPNEWQKNHKEQYFAFLRRALFPGETRYALDIYEGLFSIGEPRVVLPKNGKLDYILKYASVYNDSLKRVQLRLNSEQMSHGLRCLLVEIRDDDERPFFIREYSAEKFLRSHFRDEGGESFADFILIDESTGVYDLKTKQDSIDFRLRVFALDENGEYYQRGMPISEFAAFDPAHPPTDERTIFPEYKGKRLNRIPFVWCGVTSLSGSSFDYPPLQPMADTEIALYVAMANHSQHIYMNTQEILVFTGVSPDAIPKDIAFGCGSFIALKEEQADAKYVSTNGVGYTAEKDEIEQLKSSIEQKRLSIMSAKSHQSGTVVGMEQNSRSAPLRSVVETSGAAITEILKFMAQWMKFDQEEIDIIRYSPSLEFAETKVNLSEFVALCKSVMDGEVQMLEEDLYLIAKNSGYINASSTWEEFKAKYKVESSARQKAMSILPNQTGNPFARTNQPKPNGNGNGNPSDTGN
;
A
#
# COMPACT_ATOMS: atom_id res chain seq x y z
N MET A 1 10.50 16.46 -30.61
CA MET A 1 9.16 17.05 -30.73
C MET A 1 9.28 18.55 -30.94
N GLY A 2 8.79 19.07 -32.06
CA GLY A 2 8.82 20.50 -32.38
C GLY A 2 7.92 21.30 -31.42
N THR A 3 8.17 22.60 -31.31
CA THR A 3 7.43 23.47 -30.37
C THR A 3 5.91 23.51 -30.67
N VAL A 4 5.52 23.35 -31.91
CA VAL A 4 4.12 23.32 -32.39
C VAL A 4 3.46 21.99 -31.97
N GLU A 5 4.15 20.86 -32.10
CA GLU A 5 3.64 19.54 -31.69
C GLU A 5 3.44 19.44 -30.17
N LYS A 6 4.37 20.02 -29.39
CA LYS A 6 4.18 20.12 -27.91
C LYS A 6 2.97 20.95 -27.53
N LYS A 7 2.70 22.06 -28.25
CA LYS A 7 1.56 22.92 -27.97
C LYS A 7 0.24 22.22 -28.29
N ASN A 8 0.18 21.49 -29.39
CA ASN A 8 -0.99 20.69 -29.78
C ASN A 8 -1.22 19.54 -28.80
N ALA A 9 -0.16 18.84 -28.38
CA ALA A 9 -0.26 17.78 -27.38
C ALA A 9 -0.79 18.29 -26.03
N LEU A 10 -0.31 19.44 -25.53
CA LEU A 10 -0.80 20.07 -24.31
C LEU A 10 -2.27 20.48 -24.41
N GLN A 11 -2.71 20.99 -25.57
CA GLN A 11 -4.11 21.32 -25.80
C GLN A 11 -5.00 20.08 -25.79
N ILE A 12 -4.56 18.97 -26.39
CA ILE A 12 -5.30 17.70 -26.40
C ILE A 12 -5.38 17.13 -24.99
N ILE A 13 -4.29 17.14 -24.20
CA ILE A 13 -4.28 16.69 -22.81
C ILE A 13 -5.27 17.51 -21.96
N GLY A 14 -5.28 18.85 -22.13
CA GLY A 14 -6.26 19.70 -21.46
C GLY A 14 -7.71 19.38 -21.85
N THR A 15 -7.95 18.97 -23.10
CA THR A 15 -9.28 18.51 -23.54
C THR A 15 -9.66 17.20 -22.85
N ILE A 16 -8.76 16.23 -22.75
CA ILE A 16 -9.01 14.96 -22.06
C ILE A 16 -9.34 15.20 -20.59
N GLN A 17 -8.54 16.04 -19.91
CA GLN A 17 -8.78 16.40 -18.51
C GLN A 17 -10.16 17.07 -18.32
N GLY A 18 -10.61 17.86 -19.28
CA GLY A 18 -11.95 18.46 -19.28
C GLY A 18 -13.10 17.46 -19.45
N LEU A 19 -12.83 16.23 -19.91
CA LEU A 19 -13.82 15.15 -20.01
C LEU A 19 -13.98 14.39 -18.70
N ALA A 20 -13.02 14.45 -17.79
CA ALA A 20 -13.08 13.79 -16.50
C ALA A 20 -14.10 14.43 -15.55
N PHE A 21 -14.54 13.70 -14.54
CA PHE A 21 -15.31 14.27 -13.45
C PHE A 21 -14.52 15.38 -12.73
N PRO A 22 -15.14 16.47 -12.26
CA PRO A 22 -14.45 17.52 -11.51
C PRO A 22 -13.71 16.99 -10.27
N GLU A 23 -14.34 16.13 -9.49
CA GLU A 23 -13.77 15.48 -8.29
C GLU A 23 -12.53 14.65 -8.63
N TYR A 24 -12.47 14.16 -9.84
CA TYR A 24 -11.35 13.37 -10.33
C TYR A 24 -10.08 14.22 -10.51
N ASN A 25 -10.24 15.49 -10.90
CA ASN A 25 -9.13 16.42 -11.03
C ASN A 25 -8.51 16.77 -9.67
N GLU A 26 -9.33 16.87 -8.60
CA GLU A 26 -8.84 17.06 -7.22
C GLU A 26 -7.99 15.86 -6.78
N LEU A 27 -8.43 14.65 -7.09
CA LEU A 27 -7.68 13.43 -6.79
C LEU A 27 -6.40 13.28 -7.62
N ALA A 28 -6.33 13.88 -8.80
CA ALA A 28 -5.16 13.80 -9.67
C ALA A 28 -3.89 14.39 -9.00
N GLU A 29 -4.03 15.50 -8.26
CA GLU A 29 -2.92 16.08 -7.51
C GLU A 29 -2.44 15.17 -6.38
N ALA A 30 -3.38 14.56 -5.65
CA ALA A 30 -3.08 13.63 -4.58
C ALA A 30 -2.36 12.38 -5.11
N ARG A 31 -2.84 11.80 -6.22
CA ARG A 31 -2.20 10.67 -6.90
C ARG A 31 -0.81 11.01 -7.39
N GLN A 32 -0.66 12.17 -8.05
CA GLN A 32 0.64 12.63 -8.54
C GLN A 32 1.66 12.82 -7.41
N LEU A 33 1.24 13.29 -6.23
CA LEU A 33 2.10 13.40 -5.07
C LEU A 33 2.61 12.03 -4.61
N VAL A 34 1.69 11.06 -4.48
CA VAL A 34 2.05 9.69 -4.10
C VAL A 34 3.00 9.07 -5.12
N ASP A 35 2.71 9.20 -6.43
CA ASP A 35 3.57 8.69 -7.49
C ASP A 35 4.96 9.30 -7.46
N ASP A 36 5.06 10.60 -7.22
CA ASP A 36 6.34 11.29 -7.13
C ASP A 36 7.17 10.79 -5.94
N CYS A 37 6.53 10.55 -4.79
CA CYS A 37 7.18 9.95 -3.62
C CYS A 37 7.60 8.51 -3.89
N LEU A 38 6.75 7.69 -4.54
CA LEU A 38 7.07 6.32 -4.95
C LEU A 38 8.20 6.25 -5.97
N ALA A 39 8.25 7.20 -6.91
CA ALA A 39 9.34 7.31 -7.88
C ALA A 39 10.68 7.75 -7.26
N GLY A 40 10.63 8.35 -6.06
CA GLY A 40 11.76 8.61 -5.20
C GLY A 40 12.58 9.86 -5.53
N GLN A 41 13.76 9.93 -4.93
CA GLN A 41 14.59 11.13 -4.85
C GLN A 41 14.83 11.86 -6.18
N LYS A 42 15.04 11.13 -7.28
CA LYS A 42 15.32 11.75 -8.58
C LYS A 42 14.12 12.57 -9.07
N THR A 43 12.94 12.02 -8.94
CA THR A 43 11.68 12.67 -9.35
C THR A 43 11.37 13.86 -8.45
N ILE A 44 11.46 13.69 -7.14
CA ILE A 44 11.22 14.75 -6.16
C ILE A 44 12.16 15.95 -6.41
N LYS A 45 13.45 15.72 -6.58
CA LYS A 45 14.43 16.78 -6.84
C LYS A 45 14.29 17.46 -8.20
N SER A 46 13.65 16.81 -9.16
CA SER A 46 13.39 17.39 -10.49
C SER A 46 12.21 18.37 -10.50
N LYS A 47 11.38 18.35 -9.46
CA LYS A 47 10.16 19.17 -9.34
C LYS A 47 10.35 20.24 -8.26
N GLU A 48 10.55 21.47 -8.71
CA GLU A 48 10.81 22.65 -7.85
C GLU A 48 9.72 22.88 -6.79
N LYS A 49 8.48 22.43 -7.06
CA LYS A 49 7.34 22.57 -6.14
C LYS A 49 7.55 21.92 -4.76
N TYR A 50 8.41 20.88 -4.67
CA TYR A 50 8.65 20.18 -3.40
C TYR A 50 9.74 20.79 -2.52
N LEU A 51 10.64 21.57 -3.11
CA LEU A 51 11.65 22.32 -2.39
C LEU A 51 11.94 23.63 -3.15
N PRO A 52 11.03 24.61 -3.08
CA PRO A 52 11.14 25.83 -3.86
C PRO A 52 12.36 26.66 -3.41
N PRO A 53 13.05 27.31 -4.36
CA PRO A 53 14.15 28.22 -4.03
C PRO A 53 13.63 29.46 -3.28
N ASN A 54 14.38 29.92 -2.31
CA ASN A 54 14.13 31.23 -1.69
C ASN A 54 14.47 32.37 -2.67
N GLU A 55 14.09 33.63 -2.32
CA GLU A 55 14.28 34.79 -3.20
C GLU A 55 15.75 35.01 -3.62
N TRP A 56 16.69 34.74 -2.72
CA TRP A 56 18.11 34.83 -3.05
C TRP A 56 18.56 33.75 -4.00
N GLN A 57 18.12 32.51 -3.77
CA GLN A 57 18.45 31.35 -4.60
C GLN A 57 17.85 31.42 -6.02
N LYS A 58 16.71 32.12 -6.20
CA LYS A 58 16.14 32.39 -7.55
C LYS A 58 17.14 33.14 -8.44
N ASN A 59 17.92 34.05 -7.86
CA ASN A 59 18.94 34.79 -8.57
C ASN A 59 20.30 34.10 -8.61
N HIS A 60 20.50 33.04 -7.82
CA HIS A 60 21.77 32.34 -7.66
C HIS A 60 21.58 30.82 -7.87
N LYS A 61 21.27 30.39 -9.10
CA LYS A 61 20.90 29.00 -9.43
C LYS A 61 21.93 27.97 -9.00
N GLU A 62 23.21 28.27 -9.06
CA GLU A 62 24.28 27.36 -8.61
C GLU A 62 24.17 27.05 -7.11
N GLN A 63 23.79 28.02 -6.30
CA GLN A 63 23.57 27.84 -4.87
C GLN A 63 22.35 26.98 -4.59
N TYR A 64 21.27 27.17 -5.37
CA TYR A 64 20.09 26.32 -5.30
C TYR A 64 20.42 24.87 -5.68
N PHE A 65 21.17 24.65 -6.76
CA PHE A 65 21.62 23.29 -7.12
C PHE A 65 22.54 22.67 -6.05
N ALA A 66 23.40 23.45 -5.42
CA ALA A 66 24.22 22.99 -4.31
C ALA A 66 23.37 22.61 -3.09
N PHE A 67 22.31 23.37 -2.81
CA PHE A 67 21.32 23.05 -1.77
C PHE A 67 20.57 21.74 -2.10
N LEU A 68 20.02 21.60 -3.32
CA LEU A 68 19.36 20.37 -3.78
C LEU A 68 20.24 19.12 -3.69
N ARG A 69 21.55 19.24 -3.95
CA ARG A 69 22.47 18.11 -3.81
C ARG A 69 22.58 17.60 -2.38
N ARG A 70 22.57 18.52 -1.40
CA ARG A 70 22.65 18.18 0.02
C ARG A 70 21.34 17.66 0.58
N ALA A 71 20.21 18.06 0.03
CA ALA A 71 18.90 17.58 0.43
C ALA A 71 18.77 16.08 0.13
N LEU A 72 18.30 15.30 1.08
CA LEU A 72 18.06 13.86 0.94
C LEU A 72 16.58 13.57 1.11
N PHE A 73 15.98 12.88 0.14
CA PHE A 73 14.61 12.41 0.23
C PHE A 73 14.58 11.04 0.90
N PRO A 74 13.79 10.84 1.99
CA PRO A 74 13.89 9.65 2.81
C PRO A 74 13.31 8.37 2.16
N GLY A 75 12.25 8.46 1.32
CA GLY A 75 11.66 7.31 0.66
C GLY A 75 10.69 6.48 1.53
N GLU A 76 10.11 7.09 2.56
CA GLU A 76 9.26 6.40 3.54
C GLU A 76 7.94 5.89 2.95
N THR A 77 7.34 6.63 2.01
CA THR A 77 6.11 6.20 1.31
C THR A 77 6.34 4.93 0.51
N ARG A 78 7.48 4.83 -0.20
CA ARG A 78 7.84 3.63 -0.94
C ARG A 78 8.09 2.46 0.00
N TYR A 79 8.82 2.69 1.08
CA TYR A 79 9.08 1.66 2.08
C TYR A 79 7.80 1.12 2.70
N ALA A 80 6.83 1.99 2.97
CA ALA A 80 5.53 1.58 3.48
C ALA A 80 4.76 0.72 2.48
N LEU A 81 4.72 1.11 1.19
CA LEU A 81 4.06 0.32 0.16
C LEU A 81 4.70 -1.07 0.02
N ASP A 82 6.04 -1.17 0.02
CA ASP A 82 6.76 -2.45 -0.06
C ASP A 82 6.38 -3.38 1.11
N ILE A 83 6.18 -2.83 2.30
CA ILE A 83 5.68 -3.59 3.46
C ILE A 83 4.25 -4.08 3.22
N TYR A 84 3.35 -3.22 2.74
CA TYR A 84 1.95 -3.60 2.49
C TYR A 84 1.86 -4.65 1.39
N GLU A 85 2.62 -4.53 0.30
CA GLU A 85 2.71 -5.55 -0.75
C GLU A 85 3.19 -6.89 -0.18
N GLY A 86 4.16 -6.86 0.74
CA GLY A 86 4.59 -8.04 1.49
C GLY A 86 3.46 -8.68 2.28
N LEU A 87 2.69 -7.87 3.02
CA LEU A 87 1.54 -8.35 3.81
C LEU A 87 0.43 -8.92 2.91
N PHE A 88 0.09 -8.27 1.80
CA PHE A 88 -0.90 -8.76 0.84
C PHE A 88 -0.52 -10.09 0.20
N SER A 89 0.77 -10.40 0.11
CA SER A 89 1.26 -11.65 -0.47
C SER A 89 1.12 -12.86 0.45
N ILE A 90 0.87 -12.65 1.75
CA ILE A 90 0.74 -13.71 2.75
C ILE A 90 -0.53 -14.51 2.51
N GLY A 91 -0.40 -15.83 2.54
CA GLY A 91 -1.50 -16.77 2.37
C GLY A 91 -1.96 -16.95 0.92
N GLU A 92 -2.83 -17.94 0.71
CA GLU A 92 -3.42 -18.24 -0.59
C GLU A 92 -4.90 -17.89 -0.58
N PRO A 93 -5.43 -17.28 -1.66
CA PRO A 93 -6.85 -17.00 -1.76
C PRO A 93 -7.65 -18.31 -1.89
N ARG A 94 -8.82 -18.35 -1.26
CA ARG A 94 -9.79 -19.42 -1.48
C ARG A 94 -10.69 -19.04 -2.66
N VAL A 95 -10.66 -19.83 -3.71
CA VAL A 95 -11.47 -19.59 -4.91
C VAL A 95 -12.49 -20.71 -5.04
N VAL A 96 -13.76 -20.34 -5.20
CA VAL A 96 -14.86 -21.28 -5.47
C VAL A 96 -15.34 -20.99 -6.88
N LEU A 97 -15.24 -22.00 -7.76
CA LEU A 97 -15.68 -21.96 -9.15
C LEU A 97 -16.69 -23.10 -9.42
N PRO A 98 -17.53 -22.97 -10.45
CA PRO A 98 -18.42 -24.03 -10.87
C PRO A 98 -17.67 -25.32 -11.22
N LYS A 99 -18.24 -26.48 -10.84
CA LYS A 99 -17.59 -27.80 -11.02
C LYS A 99 -17.39 -28.24 -12.47
N ASN A 100 -17.93 -27.49 -13.43
CA ASN A 100 -17.79 -27.82 -14.87
C ASN A 100 -16.38 -27.57 -15.43
N GLY A 101 -15.46 -26.95 -14.64
CA GLY A 101 -14.05 -26.75 -14.99
C GLY A 101 -13.78 -25.70 -16.08
N LYS A 102 -14.82 -25.07 -16.65
CA LYS A 102 -14.65 -24.15 -17.79
C LYS A 102 -13.92 -22.86 -17.43
N LEU A 103 -13.95 -22.43 -16.15
CA LEU A 103 -13.28 -21.24 -15.65
C LEU A 103 -11.94 -21.53 -14.94
N ASP A 104 -11.53 -22.79 -14.80
CA ASP A 104 -10.34 -23.14 -14.01
C ASP A 104 -9.05 -22.54 -14.58
N TYR A 105 -8.98 -22.29 -15.87
CA TYR A 105 -7.82 -21.68 -16.52
C TYR A 105 -7.52 -20.28 -15.99
N ILE A 106 -8.57 -19.53 -15.52
CA ILE A 106 -8.43 -18.16 -15.04
C ILE A 106 -7.53 -18.06 -13.80
N LEU A 107 -7.45 -19.12 -13.01
CA LEU A 107 -6.58 -19.17 -11.83
C LEU A 107 -5.12 -18.93 -12.19
N LYS A 108 -4.71 -19.39 -13.39
CA LYS A 108 -3.32 -19.31 -13.87
C LYS A 108 -3.10 -18.25 -14.95
N TYR A 109 -4.14 -17.96 -15.75
CA TYR A 109 -4.05 -17.11 -16.95
C TYR A 109 -5.16 -16.05 -16.94
N ALA A 110 -5.15 -15.18 -15.91
CA ALA A 110 -6.21 -14.21 -15.69
C ALA A 110 -6.05 -12.92 -16.50
N SER A 111 -4.82 -12.45 -16.73
CA SER A 111 -4.57 -11.14 -17.35
C SER A 111 -4.11 -11.25 -18.81
N VAL A 112 -3.99 -10.09 -19.48
CA VAL A 112 -3.36 -9.96 -20.81
C VAL A 112 -1.93 -10.55 -20.81
N TYR A 113 -1.22 -10.44 -19.70
CA TYR A 113 0.15 -10.92 -19.55
C TYR A 113 0.25 -12.39 -19.10
N ASN A 114 -0.88 -13.12 -19.08
CA ASN A 114 -0.99 -14.48 -18.56
C ASN A 114 -0.58 -14.63 -17.08
N ASP A 115 -0.81 -13.60 -16.28
CA ASP A 115 -0.61 -13.67 -14.84
C ASP A 115 -1.72 -14.46 -14.15
N SER A 116 -1.39 -15.03 -12.99
CA SER A 116 -2.39 -15.70 -12.14
C SER A 116 -3.38 -14.70 -11.54
N LEU A 117 -4.56 -15.20 -11.19
CA LEU A 117 -5.61 -14.38 -10.54
C LEU A 117 -5.14 -13.74 -9.22
N LYS A 118 -4.32 -14.46 -8.44
CA LYS A 118 -3.67 -13.92 -7.23
C LYS A 118 -2.78 -12.71 -7.58
N ARG A 119 -2.03 -12.76 -8.69
CA ARG A 119 -1.17 -11.67 -9.11
C ARG A 119 -1.95 -10.43 -9.54
N VAL A 120 -3.11 -10.63 -10.18
CA VAL A 120 -4.06 -9.55 -10.46
C VAL A 120 -4.52 -8.90 -9.16
N GLN A 121 -4.93 -9.69 -8.16
CA GLN A 121 -5.33 -9.17 -6.85
C GLN A 121 -4.22 -8.35 -6.17
N LEU A 122 -2.99 -8.83 -6.17
CA LEU A 122 -1.87 -8.10 -5.56
C LEU A 122 -1.66 -6.72 -6.21
N ARG A 123 -1.77 -6.65 -7.55
CA ARG A 123 -1.71 -5.35 -8.26
C ARG A 123 -2.89 -4.45 -7.92
N LEU A 124 -4.11 -5.01 -7.78
CA LEU A 124 -5.26 -4.23 -7.33
C LEU A 124 -5.01 -3.60 -5.97
N ASN A 125 -4.54 -4.39 -5.00
CA ASN A 125 -4.27 -3.91 -3.65
C ASN A 125 -3.20 -2.81 -3.64
N SER A 126 -2.11 -2.97 -4.40
CA SER A 126 -1.05 -1.97 -4.53
C SER A 126 -1.57 -0.65 -5.11
N GLU A 127 -2.38 -0.72 -6.18
CA GLU A 127 -2.98 0.46 -6.83
C GLU A 127 -4.06 1.13 -5.97
N GLN A 128 -4.86 0.35 -5.22
CA GLN A 128 -5.79 0.92 -4.25
C GLN A 128 -5.06 1.72 -3.16
N MET A 129 -3.89 1.25 -2.71
CA MET A 129 -3.08 1.96 -1.72
C MET A 129 -2.49 3.25 -2.27
N SER A 130 -2.00 3.23 -3.51
CA SER A 130 -1.30 4.35 -4.14
C SER A 130 -2.22 5.34 -4.87
N HIS A 131 -3.33 4.87 -5.45
CA HIS A 131 -4.21 5.68 -6.30
C HIS A 131 -5.68 5.73 -5.82
N GLY A 132 -6.05 4.91 -4.84
CA GLY A 132 -7.42 4.84 -4.32
C GLY A 132 -8.41 4.08 -5.23
N LEU A 133 -8.03 3.75 -6.47
CA LEU A 133 -8.90 3.11 -7.45
C LEU A 133 -8.10 2.31 -8.48
N ARG A 134 -8.62 1.15 -8.86
CA ARG A 134 -8.26 0.40 -10.06
C ARG A 134 -9.52 -0.12 -10.74
N CYS A 135 -9.54 -0.18 -12.05
CA CYS A 135 -10.71 -0.66 -12.80
C CYS A 135 -10.39 -1.96 -13.53
N LEU A 136 -11.37 -2.84 -13.59
CA LEU A 136 -11.29 -4.14 -14.24
C LEU A 136 -12.33 -4.24 -15.35
N LEU A 137 -11.95 -4.82 -16.48
CA LEU A 137 -12.84 -5.14 -17.60
C LEU A 137 -12.63 -6.60 -18.01
N VAL A 138 -13.73 -7.31 -18.29
CA VAL A 138 -13.64 -8.62 -18.97
C VAL A 138 -13.59 -8.39 -20.47
N GLU A 139 -12.57 -8.95 -21.11
CA GLU A 139 -12.45 -8.98 -22.58
C GLU A 139 -12.45 -10.42 -23.10
N ILE A 140 -12.89 -10.56 -24.35
CA ILE A 140 -12.91 -11.83 -25.08
C ILE A 140 -11.61 -11.98 -25.86
N ARG A 141 -11.04 -13.19 -25.84
CA ARG A 141 -9.89 -13.60 -26.63
C ARG A 141 -10.35 -14.61 -27.67
N ASP A 142 -9.74 -14.60 -28.83
CA ASP A 142 -9.92 -15.63 -29.86
C ASP A 142 -9.12 -16.90 -29.49
N ASP A 143 -9.55 -17.56 -28.42
CA ASP A 143 -8.95 -18.79 -27.87
C ASP A 143 -10.07 -19.57 -27.17
N ASP A 144 -10.45 -20.72 -27.75
CA ASP A 144 -11.54 -21.55 -27.20
C ASP A 144 -11.24 -22.16 -25.82
N GLU A 145 -9.96 -22.39 -25.51
CA GLU A 145 -9.55 -22.94 -24.21
C GLU A 145 -9.53 -21.85 -23.11
N ARG A 146 -9.25 -20.61 -23.50
CA ARG A 146 -9.10 -19.47 -22.58
C ARG A 146 -9.80 -18.23 -23.14
N PRO A 147 -11.13 -18.26 -23.29
CA PRO A 147 -11.86 -17.25 -24.04
C PRO A 147 -11.90 -15.86 -23.41
N PHE A 148 -11.70 -15.75 -22.10
CA PHE A 148 -11.78 -14.47 -21.39
C PHE A 148 -10.46 -14.15 -20.68
N PHE A 149 -10.22 -12.84 -20.52
CA PHE A 149 -9.16 -12.33 -19.67
C PHE A 149 -9.58 -11.01 -19.03
N ILE A 150 -8.86 -10.63 -17.98
CA ILE A 150 -9.08 -9.39 -17.24
C ILE A 150 -8.13 -8.34 -17.82
N ARG A 151 -8.69 -7.23 -18.29
CA ARG A 151 -7.94 -6.02 -18.59
C ARG A 151 -8.05 -5.08 -17.40
N GLU A 152 -6.92 -4.53 -17.00
CA GLU A 152 -6.81 -3.61 -15.87
C GLU A 152 -6.59 -2.19 -16.40
N TYR A 153 -7.31 -1.23 -15.83
CA TYR A 153 -7.12 0.20 -16.09
C TYR A 153 -6.74 0.90 -14.79
N SER A 154 -5.66 1.70 -14.85
CA SER A 154 -5.29 2.57 -13.72
C SER A 154 -6.34 3.66 -13.50
N ALA A 155 -6.36 4.20 -12.29
CA ALA A 155 -7.25 5.28 -11.94
C ALA A 155 -7.17 6.47 -12.92
N GLU A 156 -5.98 6.81 -13.39
CA GLU A 156 -5.73 7.93 -14.31
C GLU A 156 -6.36 7.75 -15.70
N LYS A 157 -6.59 6.49 -16.10
CA LYS A 157 -7.19 6.17 -17.39
C LYS A 157 -8.72 6.31 -17.39
N PHE A 158 -9.34 6.20 -16.23
CA PHE A 158 -10.79 6.36 -16.11
C PHE A 158 -11.17 7.83 -16.15
N LEU A 159 -12.11 8.22 -17.03
CA LEU A 159 -12.51 9.61 -17.19
C LEU A 159 -13.92 9.87 -16.64
N ARG A 160 -14.90 9.08 -17.07
CA ARG A 160 -16.30 9.31 -16.73
C ARG A 160 -17.13 8.05 -16.83
N SER A 161 -18.19 7.97 -16.04
CA SER A 161 -19.26 6.99 -16.16
C SER A 161 -20.61 7.66 -16.06
N HIS A 162 -21.64 7.02 -16.59
CA HIS A 162 -23.05 7.33 -16.38
C HIS A 162 -23.74 6.06 -15.86
N PHE A 163 -24.68 6.23 -14.95
CA PHE A 163 -25.41 5.14 -14.33
C PHE A 163 -26.90 5.27 -14.63
N ARG A 164 -27.53 4.13 -14.88
CA ARG A 164 -28.99 3.99 -15.02
C ARG A 164 -29.52 3.19 -13.85
N ASP A 165 -30.63 3.65 -13.30
CA ASP A 165 -31.37 2.93 -12.27
C ASP A 165 -32.54 2.20 -12.92
N GLU A 166 -32.54 0.87 -12.85
CA GLU A 166 -33.59 0.04 -13.41
C GLU A 166 -33.86 -1.15 -12.48
N GLY A 167 -35.11 -1.36 -12.15
CA GLY A 167 -35.54 -2.50 -11.30
C GLY A 167 -35.01 -2.45 -9.85
N GLY A 168 -34.55 -1.29 -9.37
CA GLY A 168 -33.97 -1.13 -8.04
C GLY A 168 -32.47 -1.41 -7.98
N GLU A 169 -31.83 -1.66 -9.12
CA GLU A 169 -30.40 -1.79 -9.27
C GLU A 169 -29.85 -0.62 -10.08
N SER A 170 -28.69 -0.11 -9.66
CA SER A 170 -27.93 0.91 -10.39
C SER A 170 -26.77 0.24 -11.12
N PHE A 171 -26.68 0.44 -12.42
CA PHE A 171 -25.60 -0.11 -13.24
C PHE A 171 -25.12 0.91 -14.26
N ALA A 172 -23.85 0.81 -14.66
CA ALA A 172 -23.29 1.69 -15.66
C ALA A 172 -23.86 1.36 -17.05
N ASP A 173 -24.35 2.37 -17.76
CA ASP A 173 -24.77 2.30 -19.16
C ASP A 173 -23.77 2.99 -20.10
N PHE A 174 -22.82 3.75 -19.54
CA PHE A 174 -21.74 4.41 -20.29
C PHE A 174 -20.50 4.55 -19.44
N ILE A 175 -19.33 4.26 -20.03
CA ILE A 175 -18.00 4.43 -19.42
C ILE A 175 -17.03 4.97 -20.46
N LEU A 176 -16.26 5.98 -20.09
CA LEU A 176 -15.22 6.61 -20.92
C LEU A 176 -13.84 6.41 -20.31
N ILE A 177 -12.93 5.87 -21.11
CA ILE A 177 -11.53 5.59 -20.73
C ILE A 177 -10.57 6.31 -21.67
N ASP A 178 -9.48 6.85 -21.11
CA ASP A 178 -8.34 7.32 -21.89
C ASP A 178 -7.40 6.15 -22.22
N GLU A 179 -7.40 5.71 -23.47
CA GLU A 179 -6.46 4.71 -24.01
C GLU A 179 -5.27 5.33 -24.74
N SER A 180 -5.03 6.61 -24.55
CA SER A 180 -3.85 7.26 -25.14
C SER A 180 -2.57 6.57 -24.69
N THR A 181 -1.70 6.28 -25.67
CA THR A 181 -0.45 5.55 -25.45
C THR A 181 0.71 6.22 -26.14
N GLY A 182 1.89 6.18 -25.52
CA GLY A 182 3.12 6.52 -26.22
C GLY A 182 3.46 5.44 -27.26
N VAL A 183 3.67 5.86 -28.48
CA VAL A 183 4.05 4.97 -29.59
C VAL A 183 5.45 5.36 -30.07
N TYR A 184 6.36 4.39 -30.08
CA TYR A 184 7.66 4.57 -30.72
C TYR A 184 7.58 4.11 -32.18
N ASP A 185 7.72 5.05 -33.11
CA ASP A 185 7.75 4.72 -34.52
C ASP A 185 9.14 4.16 -34.91
N LEU A 186 9.17 2.90 -35.27
CA LEU A 186 10.40 2.20 -35.66
C LEU A 186 11.03 2.77 -36.95
N LYS A 187 10.25 3.42 -37.83
CA LYS A 187 10.74 3.99 -39.11
C LYS A 187 11.35 5.37 -38.88
N THR A 188 10.64 6.24 -38.17
CA THR A 188 11.09 7.62 -37.91
C THR A 188 12.00 7.71 -36.68
N LYS A 189 12.06 6.67 -35.86
CA LYS A 189 12.76 6.64 -34.55
C LYS A 189 12.35 7.78 -33.63
N GLN A 190 11.08 8.15 -33.67
CA GLN A 190 10.51 9.22 -32.84
C GLN A 190 9.42 8.69 -31.94
N ASP A 191 9.34 9.29 -30.76
CA ASP A 191 8.22 9.06 -29.83
C ASP A 191 7.06 9.97 -30.22
N SER A 192 5.88 9.40 -30.32
CA SER A 192 4.60 10.10 -30.53
C SER A 192 3.57 9.61 -29.52
N ILE A 193 2.49 10.36 -29.34
CA ILE A 193 1.36 9.93 -28.51
C ILE A 193 0.19 9.69 -29.45
N ASP A 194 -0.35 8.46 -29.43
CA ASP A 194 -1.62 8.14 -30.07
C ASP A 194 -2.75 8.47 -29.09
N PHE A 195 -3.44 9.58 -29.34
CA PHE A 195 -4.52 10.08 -28.49
C PHE A 195 -5.82 9.36 -28.85
N ARG A 196 -6.27 8.46 -27.98
CA ARG A 196 -7.44 7.62 -28.21
C ARG A 196 -8.32 7.52 -26.96
N LEU A 197 -9.61 7.66 -27.19
CA LEU A 197 -10.64 7.36 -26.19
C LEU A 197 -11.23 5.98 -26.47
N ARG A 198 -11.63 5.28 -25.41
CA ARG A 198 -12.42 4.06 -25.49
C ARG A 198 -13.73 4.25 -24.75
N VAL A 199 -14.81 3.98 -25.45
CA VAL A 199 -16.17 3.99 -24.92
C VAL A 199 -16.63 2.56 -24.70
N PHE A 200 -17.19 2.28 -23.55
CA PHE A 200 -17.98 1.10 -23.26
C PHE A 200 -19.39 1.58 -22.95
N ALA A 201 -20.39 1.12 -23.71
CA ALA A 201 -21.75 1.59 -23.54
C ALA A 201 -22.79 0.52 -23.87
N LEU A 202 -24.03 0.80 -23.49
CA LEU A 202 -25.20 0.05 -23.94
C LEU A 202 -25.88 0.84 -25.07
N ASP A 203 -26.26 0.14 -26.14
CA ASP A 203 -27.04 0.73 -27.23
C ASP A 203 -28.53 0.93 -26.82
N GLU A 204 -29.37 1.40 -27.76
CA GLU A 204 -30.81 1.58 -27.54
C GLU A 204 -31.55 0.28 -27.18
N ASN A 205 -30.99 -0.89 -27.57
CA ASN A 205 -31.53 -2.20 -27.26
C ASN A 205 -31.03 -2.74 -25.91
N GLY A 206 -30.12 -2.01 -25.23
CA GLY A 206 -29.47 -2.44 -24.00
C GLY A 206 -28.37 -3.47 -24.24
N GLU A 207 -27.83 -3.60 -25.46
CA GLU A 207 -26.72 -4.49 -25.76
C GLU A 207 -25.38 -3.78 -25.54
N TYR A 208 -24.44 -4.48 -24.89
CA TYR A 208 -23.09 -3.98 -24.64
C TYR A 208 -22.26 -3.92 -25.91
N TYR A 209 -21.63 -2.76 -26.14
CA TYR A 209 -20.66 -2.55 -27.19
C TYR A 209 -19.45 -1.77 -26.68
N GLN A 210 -18.37 -1.80 -27.44
CA GLN A 210 -17.18 -1.02 -27.21
C GLN A 210 -16.70 -0.34 -28.49
N ARG A 211 -16.19 0.90 -28.36
CA ARG A 211 -15.71 1.68 -29.50
C ARG A 211 -14.47 2.49 -29.14
N GLY A 212 -13.42 2.31 -29.95
CA GLY A 212 -12.26 3.20 -29.93
C GLY A 212 -12.47 4.39 -30.86
N MET A 213 -12.18 5.62 -30.41
CA MET A 213 -12.33 6.82 -31.23
C MET A 213 -11.27 7.88 -30.91
N PRO A 214 -10.92 8.73 -31.87
CA PRO A 214 -10.11 9.91 -31.60
C PRO A 214 -10.92 10.93 -30.79
N ILE A 215 -10.24 11.76 -30.00
CA ILE A 215 -10.89 12.76 -29.13
C ILE A 215 -11.77 13.73 -29.91
N SER A 216 -11.38 14.08 -31.13
CA SER A 216 -12.11 15.02 -31.99
C SER A 216 -13.53 14.56 -32.36
N GLU A 217 -13.77 13.26 -32.37
CA GLU A 217 -15.08 12.67 -32.72
C GLU A 217 -16.03 12.57 -31.52
N PHE A 218 -15.50 12.65 -30.30
CA PHE A 218 -16.27 12.40 -29.08
C PHE A 218 -17.43 13.38 -28.88
N ALA A 219 -17.24 14.67 -29.22
CA ALA A 219 -18.26 15.69 -29.01
C ALA A 219 -19.55 15.47 -29.85
N ALA A 220 -19.46 14.75 -30.98
CA ALA A 220 -20.58 14.41 -31.85
C ALA A 220 -21.10 12.98 -31.67
N PHE A 221 -20.49 12.23 -30.74
CA PHE A 221 -20.81 10.82 -30.52
C PHE A 221 -22.08 10.65 -29.65
N ASP A 222 -23.03 9.86 -30.15
CA ASP A 222 -24.23 9.43 -29.41
C ASP A 222 -24.05 7.99 -28.95
N PRO A 223 -23.94 7.73 -27.64
CA PRO A 223 -23.80 6.37 -27.11
C PRO A 223 -25.00 5.46 -27.38
N ALA A 224 -26.21 6.00 -27.49
CA ALA A 224 -27.42 5.21 -27.74
C ALA A 224 -27.47 4.65 -29.17
N HIS A 225 -26.87 5.38 -30.12
CA HIS A 225 -26.88 5.02 -31.54
C HIS A 225 -25.45 4.94 -32.10
N PRO A 226 -24.66 3.91 -31.73
CA PRO A 226 -23.28 3.79 -32.18
C PRO A 226 -23.21 3.61 -33.69
N PRO A 227 -22.24 4.26 -34.39
CA PRO A 227 -22.00 4.03 -35.80
C PRO A 227 -21.66 2.56 -36.08
N THR A 228 -22.24 2.01 -37.16
CA THR A 228 -21.98 0.63 -37.59
C THR A 228 -20.74 0.61 -38.51
N ASP A 229 -19.55 0.72 -37.91
CA ASP A 229 -18.27 0.65 -38.58
C ASP A 229 -17.31 -0.31 -37.87
N GLU A 230 -16.13 -0.56 -38.47
CA GLU A 230 -15.13 -1.49 -37.93
C GLU A 230 -14.61 -1.12 -36.53
N ARG A 231 -14.81 0.11 -36.08
CA ARG A 231 -14.37 0.59 -34.76
C ARG A 231 -15.38 0.29 -33.66
N THR A 232 -16.62 -0.08 -34.02
CA THR A 232 -17.66 -0.49 -33.09
C THR A 232 -17.70 -2.01 -33.00
N ILE A 233 -17.40 -2.55 -31.84
CA ILE A 233 -17.34 -3.98 -31.58
C ILE A 233 -18.45 -4.34 -30.60
N PHE A 234 -19.30 -5.30 -30.95
CA PHE A 234 -20.25 -5.94 -30.06
C PHE A 234 -19.66 -7.27 -29.58
N PRO A 235 -19.07 -7.30 -28.37
CA PRO A 235 -18.43 -8.52 -27.90
C PRO A 235 -19.44 -9.64 -27.74
N GLU A 236 -19.18 -10.77 -28.38
CA GLU A 236 -20.05 -11.93 -28.38
C GLU A 236 -19.26 -13.21 -28.13
N TYR A 237 -19.77 -14.09 -27.27
CA TYR A 237 -19.22 -15.42 -27.07
C TYR A 237 -20.30 -16.48 -27.29
N LYS A 238 -20.10 -17.33 -28.32
CA LYS A 238 -21.03 -18.42 -28.68
C LYS A 238 -22.49 -17.95 -28.80
N GLY A 239 -22.72 -16.84 -29.48
CA GLY A 239 -24.05 -16.25 -29.69
C GLY A 239 -24.65 -15.58 -28.44
N LYS A 240 -23.85 -15.27 -27.43
CA LYS A 240 -24.27 -14.53 -26.22
C LYS A 240 -23.61 -13.16 -26.18
N ARG A 241 -24.42 -12.12 -26.17
CA ARG A 241 -24.02 -10.74 -25.82
C ARG A 241 -24.47 -10.44 -24.41
N LEU A 242 -23.83 -9.48 -23.75
CA LEU A 242 -24.24 -9.01 -22.44
C LEU A 242 -25.16 -7.78 -22.58
N ASN A 243 -26.07 -7.65 -21.64
CA ASN A 243 -26.92 -6.49 -21.42
C ASN A 243 -26.38 -5.56 -20.30
N ARG A 244 -25.15 -5.79 -19.86
CA ARG A 244 -24.44 -4.96 -18.88
C ARG A 244 -22.98 -4.83 -19.32
N ILE A 245 -22.36 -3.71 -19.00
CA ILE A 245 -20.94 -3.48 -19.26
C ILE A 245 -20.15 -4.33 -18.23
N PRO A 246 -19.28 -5.26 -18.66
CA PRO A 246 -18.53 -6.14 -17.76
C PRO A 246 -17.32 -5.42 -17.16
N PHE A 247 -17.57 -4.31 -16.48
CA PHE A 247 -16.58 -3.41 -15.91
C PHE A 247 -16.82 -3.26 -14.41
N VAL A 248 -15.76 -3.31 -13.62
CA VAL A 248 -15.82 -3.22 -12.15
C VAL A 248 -14.82 -2.19 -11.67
N TRP A 249 -15.30 -1.26 -10.85
CA TRP A 249 -14.47 -0.32 -10.10
C TRP A 249 -14.01 -0.98 -8.81
N CYS A 250 -12.73 -0.95 -8.53
CA CYS A 250 -12.16 -1.46 -7.30
C CYS A 250 -11.58 -0.28 -6.51
N GLY A 251 -12.43 0.38 -5.72
CA GLY A 251 -12.05 1.42 -4.78
C GLY A 251 -11.52 0.85 -3.46
N VAL A 252 -11.09 1.70 -2.54
CA VAL A 252 -10.60 1.28 -1.21
C VAL A 252 -11.73 0.76 -0.34
N THR A 253 -12.90 1.42 -0.39
CA THR A 253 -14.02 1.14 0.49
C THR A 253 -15.22 0.50 -0.21
N SER A 254 -15.32 0.64 -1.54
CA SER A 254 -16.48 0.18 -2.30
C SER A 254 -16.13 -0.17 -3.75
N LEU A 255 -17.07 -0.85 -4.43
CA LEU A 255 -17.03 -1.11 -5.86
C LEU A 255 -17.82 -0.06 -6.67
N SER A 256 -18.10 1.08 -6.08
CA SER A 256 -18.88 2.13 -6.73
C SER A 256 -18.03 2.92 -7.72
N GLY A 257 -18.55 3.12 -8.93
CA GLY A 257 -17.96 4.04 -9.92
C GLY A 257 -18.47 5.48 -9.79
N SER A 258 -19.27 5.79 -8.77
CA SER A 258 -19.84 7.12 -8.53
C SER A 258 -19.13 7.89 -7.40
N SER A 259 -18.33 7.23 -6.59
CA SER A 259 -17.54 7.85 -5.52
C SER A 259 -16.10 7.35 -5.60
N PHE A 260 -15.15 8.25 -5.35
CA PHE A 260 -13.73 7.96 -5.47
C PHE A 260 -13.04 8.16 -4.13
N ASP A 261 -12.28 7.15 -3.72
CA ASP A 261 -11.49 7.19 -2.51
C ASP A 261 -10.16 7.94 -2.75
N TYR A 262 -9.72 8.70 -1.75
CA TYR A 262 -8.37 9.24 -1.72
C TYR A 262 -7.33 8.10 -1.56
N PRO A 263 -6.14 8.25 -2.14
CA PRO A 263 -5.06 7.29 -1.92
C PRO A 263 -4.74 7.12 -0.44
N PRO A 264 -4.80 5.91 0.14
CA PRO A 264 -4.46 5.70 1.56
C PRO A 264 -3.04 6.12 1.94
N LEU A 265 -2.11 6.12 0.97
CA LEU A 265 -0.73 6.56 1.17
C LEU A 265 -0.56 8.10 1.14
N GLN A 266 -1.55 8.87 0.68
CA GLN A 266 -1.43 10.32 0.58
C GLN A 266 -1.03 10.99 1.89
N PRO A 267 -1.65 10.72 3.06
CA PRO A 267 -1.27 11.39 4.30
C PRO A 267 0.18 11.12 4.73
N MET A 268 0.73 9.98 4.29
CA MET A 268 2.15 9.65 4.51
C MET A 268 3.03 10.43 3.54
N ALA A 269 2.68 10.51 2.26
CA ALA A 269 3.39 11.27 1.24
C ALA A 269 3.46 12.77 1.61
N ASP A 270 2.36 13.37 2.08
CA ASP A 270 2.33 14.75 2.57
C ASP A 270 3.33 14.97 3.72
N THR A 271 3.35 14.03 4.69
CA THR A 271 4.27 14.13 5.84
C THR A 271 5.72 13.91 5.42
N GLU A 272 5.96 13.04 4.44
CA GLU A 272 7.30 12.79 3.89
C GLU A 272 7.86 14.00 3.15
N ILE A 273 7.04 14.75 2.41
CA ILE A 273 7.46 16.01 1.79
C ILE A 273 7.81 17.05 2.86
N ALA A 274 7.02 17.16 3.93
CA ALA A 274 7.34 18.05 5.05
C ALA A 274 8.69 17.64 5.70
N LEU A 275 8.90 16.36 5.92
CA LEU A 275 10.17 15.82 6.44
C LEU A 275 11.35 16.12 5.50
N TYR A 276 11.16 15.96 4.19
CA TYR A 276 12.17 16.28 3.18
C TYR A 276 12.59 17.75 3.26
N VAL A 277 11.64 18.68 3.36
CA VAL A 277 11.90 20.12 3.48
C VAL A 277 12.64 20.43 4.78
N ALA A 278 12.17 19.89 5.92
CA ALA A 278 12.80 20.07 7.22
C ALA A 278 14.25 19.56 7.25
N MET A 279 14.50 18.35 6.70
CA MET A 279 15.82 17.75 6.60
C MET A 279 16.75 18.54 5.66
N ALA A 280 16.22 19.06 4.54
CA ALA A 280 16.98 19.87 3.61
C ALA A 280 17.43 21.20 4.26
N ASN A 281 16.53 21.88 4.98
CA ASN A 281 16.83 23.11 5.70
C ASN A 281 17.86 22.87 6.81
N HIS A 282 17.68 21.84 7.60
CA HIS A 282 18.62 21.44 8.65
C HIS A 282 20.02 21.17 8.08
N SER A 283 20.12 20.41 6.99
CA SER A 283 21.39 20.14 6.29
C SER A 283 22.03 21.43 5.76
N GLN A 284 21.22 22.38 5.29
CA GLN A 284 21.70 23.68 4.85
C GLN A 284 22.22 24.51 6.02
N HIS A 285 21.52 24.52 7.13
CA HIS A 285 21.96 25.26 8.35
C HIS A 285 23.26 24.66 8.89
N ILE A 286 23.40 23.33 8.96
CA ILE A 286 24.68 22.71 9.35
C ILE A 286 25.79 23.16 8.40
N TYR A 287 25.55 23.09 7.08
CA TYR A 287 26.54 23.49 6.08
C TYR A 287 26.97 24.95 6.24
N MET A 288 26.03 25.87 6.47
CA MET A 288 26.34 27.29 6.65
C MET A 288 27.06 27.57 7.96
N ASN A 289 26.72 26.84 9.03
CA ASN A 289 27.29 27.09 10.37
C ASN A 289 28.65 26.41 10.57
N THR A 290 28.99 25.41 9.79
CA THR A 290 30.34 24.83 9.81
C THR A 290 31.37 25.67 9.06
N GLN A 291 30.91 26.72 8.34
CA GLN A 291 31.78 27.68 7.66
C GLN A 291 31.96 28.91 8.55
N GLU A 292 33.04 28.92 9.30
CA GLU A 292 33.42 30.12 10.07
C GLU A 292 33.74 31.26 9.12
N ILE A 293 33.17 32.44 9.39
CA ILE A 293 33.42 33.68 8.62
C ILE A 293 34.51 34.46 9.33
N LEU A 294 35.62 34.66 8.63
CA LEU A 294 36.66 35.54 9.10
C LEU A 294 36.22 36.99 8.90
N VAL A 295 36.07 37.73 10.01
CA VAL A 295 35.67 39.14 10.02
C VAL A 295 36.87 39.99 10.43
N PHE A 296 37.22 40.94 9.59
CA PHE A 296 38.20 41.96 9.88
C PHE A 296 37.49 43.24 10.36
N THR A 297 37.90 43.78 11.48
CA THR A 297 37.40 45.06 12.00
C THR A 297 38.55 46.04 12.13
N GLY A 298 38.28 47.34 11.95
CA GLY A 298 39.30 48.37 12.04
C GLY A 298 40.31 48.39 10.88
N VAL A 299 39.99 47.76 9.76
CA VAL A 299 40.89 47.64 8.59
C VAL A 299 40.24 48.29 7.38
N SER A 300 40.99 49.10 6.64
CA SER A 300 40.54 49.60 5.33
C SER A 300 40.37 48.43 4.33
N PRO A 301 39.32 48.44 3.49
CA PRO A 301 39.09 47.37 2.49
C PRO A 301 40.31 47.14 1.56
N ASP A 302 41.06 48.18 1.24
CA ASP A 302 42.24 48.12 0.38
C ASP A 302 43.47 47.49 1.07
N ALA A 303 43.46 47.43 2.41
CA ALA A 303 44.55 46.85 3.20
C ALA A 303 44.40 45.33 3.40
N ILE A 304 43.25 44.74 3.01
CA ILE A 304 43.00 43.32 3.10
C ILE A 304 43.64 42.63 1.88
N PRO A 305 44.52 41.63 2.06
CA PRO A 305 45.10 40.91 0.92
C PRO A 305 44.00 40.25 0.09
N LYS A 306 44.06 40.36 -1.26
CA LYS A 306 43.09 39.75 -2.16
C LYS A 306 43.15 38.23 -2.17
N ASP A 307 44.34 37.67 -1.84
CA ASP A 307 44.58 36.24 -1.82
C ASP A 307 44.89 35.78 -0.40
N ILE A 308 43.83 35.58 0.41
CA ILE A 308 44.00 35.06 1.76
C ILE A 308 43.96 33.52 1.70
N ALA A 309 45.08 32.86 2.05
CA ALA A 309 45.11 31.43 2.24
C ALA A 309 44.59 31.05 3.64
N PHE A 310 43.63 30.16 3.69
CA PHE A 310 43.08 29.64 4.94
C PHE A 310 43.64 28.24 5.18
N GLY A 311 44.11 27.93 6.40
CA GLY A 311 44.57 26.62 6.79
C GLY A 311 45.74 26.63 7.77
N CYS A 312 46.13 25.45 8.23
CA CYS A 312 47.29 25.29 9.13
C CYS A 312 48.59 25.80 8.47
N GLY A 313 49.22 26.78 9.08
CA GLY A 313 50.47 27.36 8.59
C GLY A 313 50.30 28.66 7.80
N SER A 314 49.09 29.14 7.55
CA SER A 314 48.84 30.48 7.02
C SER A 314 48.77 31.49 8.16
N PHE A 315 49.29 32.71 7.91
CA PHE A 315 49.13 33.82 8.81
C PHE A 315 48.71 35.09 8.06
N ILE A 316 47.96 35.95 8.72
CA ILE A 316 47.50 37.21 8.18
C ILE A 316 48.09 38.31 9.08
N ALA A 317 48.89 39.19 8.49
CA ALA A 317 49.45 40.36 9.21
C ALA A 317 48.60 41.60 8.91
N LEU A 318 48.02 42.22 9.94
CA LEU A 318 47.29 43.45 9.86
C LEU A 318 48.19 44.62 10.28
N LYS A 319 48.21 45.69 9.51
CA LYS A 319 49.13 46.82 9.70
C LYS A 319 48.60 47.96 10.56
N GLU A 320 47.29 48.00 10.81
CA GLU A 320 46.63 49.09 11.51
C GLU A 320 46.54 48.78 13.02
N GLU A 321 46.81 49.76 13.86
CA GLU A 321 46.89 49.60 15.33
C GLU A 321 45.56 49.15 16.00
N GLN A 322 44.43 49.37 15.33
CA GLN A 322 43.11 48.95 15.82
C GLN A 322 42.52 47.78 15.02
N ALA A 323 43.35 47.15 14.19
CA ALA A 323 42.92 46.01 13.38
C ALA A 323 42.73 44.77 14.22
N ASP A 324 41.58 44.13 14.09
CA ASP A 324 41.27 42.85 14.71
C ASP A 324 40.70 41.90 13.67
N ALA A 325 40.99 40.62 13.83
CA ALA A 325 40.50 39.55 12.99
C ALA A 325 39.94 38.43 13.86
N LYS A 326 38.69 38.14 13.71
CA LYS A 326 38.02 37.06 14.47
C LYS A 326 37.13 36.21 13.60
N TYR A 327 37.10 34.94 13.95
CA TYR A 327 36.10 34.06 13.39
C TYR A 327 34.75 34.30 14.07
N VAL A 328 33.74 34.52 13.26
CA VAL A 328 32.36 34.61 13.70
C VAL A 328 31.60 33.40 13.16
N SER A 329 31.12 32.60 14.07
CA SER A 329 30.15 31.56 13.76
C SER A 329 28.75 32.02 14.11
N THR A 330 27.75 31.55 13.40
CA THR A 330 26.34 31.78 13.78
C THR A 330 26.06 31.01 15.06
N ASN A 331 25.40 31.63 16.02
CA ASN A 331 24.92 30.94 17.21
C ASN A 331 23.86 29.90 16.73
N GLY A 332 24.08 28.64 16.97
CA GLY A 332 23.17 27.56 16.58
C GLY A 332 21.80 27.57 17.29
N VAL A 333 21.28 28.76 17.55
CA VAL A 333 19.93 29.01 18.09
C VAL A 333 18.92 28.56 17.04
N GLY A 334 18.20 27.50 17.30
CA GLY A 334 17.23 26.90 16.36
C GLY A 334 17.54 25.46 15.98
N TYR A 335 18.79 24.99 16.08
CA TYR A 335 19.14 23.62 15.78
C TYR A 335 18.33 22.58 16.55
N THR A 336 18.08 22.81 17.82
CA THR A 336 17.31 21.91 18.66
C THR A 336 15.87 21.86 18.19
N ALA A 337 15.26 23.01 17.89
CA ALA A 337 13.89 23.09 17.39
C ALA A 337 13.73 22.38 16.02
N GLU A 338 14.68 22.58 15.10
CA GLU A 338 14.68 21.88 13.81
C GLU A 338 14.82 20.36 13.97
N LYS A 339 15.71 19.94 14.87
CA LYS A 339 15.89 18.52 15.18
C LYS A 339 14.64 17.92 15.80
N ASP A 340 14.01 18.63 16.74
CA ASP A 340 12.77 18.23 17.39
C ASP A 340 11.63 18.12 16.35
N GLU A 341 11.53 19.06 15.40
CA GLU A 341 10.57 18.98 14.29
C GLU A 341 10.80 17.75 13.41
N ILE A 342 12.05 17.50 13.02
CA ILE A 342 12.42 16.32 12.23
C ILE A 342 12.04 15.01 12.98
N GLU A 343 12.32 14.94 14.28
CA GLU A 343 11.97 13.78 15.12
C GLU A 343 10.45 13.61 15.25
N GLN A 344 9.69 14.70 15.38
CA GLN A 344 8.22 14.67 15.39
C GLN A 344 7.66 14.19 14.05
N LEU A 345 8.16 14.66 12.91
CA LEU A 345 7.73 14.22 11.58
C LEU A 345 8.04 12.74 11.35
N LYS A 346 9.23 12.27 11.73
CA LYS A 346 9.60 10.85 11.69
C LYS A 346 8.67 10.00 12.56
N SER A 347 8.40 10.45 13.77
CA SER A 347 7.47 9.78 14.69
C SER A 347 6.05 9.72 14.11
N SER A 348 5.59 10.79 13.45
CA SER A 348 4.30 10.83 12.77
C SER A 348 4.23 9.82 11.62
N ILE A 349 5.28 9.72 10.80
CA ILE A 349 5.37 8.70 9.73
C ILE A 349 5.36 7.28 10.33
N GLU A 350 6.15 7.06 11.38
CA GLU A 350 6.14 5.77 12.08
C GLU A 350 4.79 5.41 12.65
N GLN A 351 4.10 6.37 13.28
CA GLN A 351 2.75 6.15 13.79
C GLN A 351 1.77 5.82 12.67
N LYS A 352 1.81 6.51 11.53
CA LYS A 352 1.00 6.21 10.34
C LYS A 352 1.32 4.82 9.79
N ARG A 353 2.58 4.44 9.71
CA ARG A 353 3.03 3.09 9.31
C ARG A 353 2.61 2.02 10.32
N LEU A 354 2.84 2.27 11.62
CA LEU A 354 2.52 1.34 12.71
C LEU A 354 1.02 1.22 12.96
N SER A 355 0.22 2.24 12.63
CA SER A 355 -1.26 2.14 12.70
C SER A 355 -1.80 1.02 11.82
N ILE A 356 -1.00 0.54 10.89
CA ILE A 356 -1.33 -0.54 9.97
C ILE A 356 -0.66 -1.87 10.39
N MET A 357 0.48 -1.84 11.12
CA MET A 357 1.34 -3.00 11.29
C MET A 357 1.46 -3.60 12.68
N SER A 358 1.18 -2.94 13.77
CA SER A 358 1.57 -3.52 15.05
C SER A 358 0.57 -3.46 16.19
N ALA A 359 0.31 -4.65 16.73
CA ALA A 359 0.04 -4.82 18.13
C ALA A 359 1.35 -4.79 18.92
N LYS A 360 1.60 -3.76 19.69
CA LYS A 360 2.65 -3.81 20.70
C LYS A 360 2.20 -4.73 21.83
N SER A 361 3.02 -5.72 22.15
CA SER A 361 2.81 -6.86 23.03
C SER A 361 2.89 -6.53 24.53
N HIS A 362 2.15 -5.55 25.06
CA HIS A 362 2.14 -5.31 26.52
C HIS A 362 0.81 -4.82 27.10
N GLN A 363 -0.31 -5.09 26.44
CA GLN A 363 -1.64 -4.79 26.99
C GLN A 363 -2.48 -6.06 27.07
N SER A 364 -3.48 -6.10 27.96
CA SER A 364 -4.34 -7.29 28.15
C SER A 364 -4.93 -7.76 26.80
N GLY A 365 -4.98 -9.06 26.56
CA GLY A 365 -5.31 -9.68 25.28
C GLY A 365 -6.57 -9.15 24.56
N THR A 366 -7.57 -8.67 25.32
CA THR A 366 -8.82 -8.10 24.77
C THR A 366 -8.61 -6.72 24.15
N VAL A 367 -7.79 -5.86 24.78
CA VAL A 367 -7.50 -4.50 24.28
C VAL A 367 -6.60 -4.57 23.05
N VAL A 368 -5.61 -5.49 23.06
CA VAL A 368 -4.71 -5.74 21.93
C VAL A 368 -5.50 -6.24 20.70
N GLY A 369 -6.47 -7.13 20.88
CA GLY A 369 -7.32 -7.61 19.80
C GLY A 369 -8.18 -6.52 19.18
N MET A 370 -8.74 -5.60 19.98
CA MET A 370 -9.53 -4.46 19.48
C MET A 370 -8.65 -3.44 18.77
N GLU A 371 -7.47 -3.13 19.26
CA GLU A 371 -6.52 -2.22 18.60
C GLU A 371 -5.96 -2.80 17.31
N GLN A 372 -5.66 -4.11 17.27
CA GLN A 372 -5.23 -4.78 16.03
C GLN A 372 -6.31 -4.73 14.96
N ASN A 373 -7.56 -5.04 15.31
CA ASN A 373 -8.68 -5.02 14.38
C ASN A 373 -8.96 -3.61 13.84
N SER A 374 -8.81 -2.57 14.66
CA SER A 374 -9.01 -1.18 14.21
C SER A 374 -7.86 -0.67 13.34
N ARG A 375 -6.62 -1.12 13.60
CA ARG A 375 -5.42 -0.68 12.87
C ARG A 375 -5.27 -1.38 11.52
N SER A 376 -5.67 -2.65 11.42
CA SER A 376 -5.69 -3.39 10.16
C SER A 376 -6.92 -3.11 9.29
N ALA A 377 -7.88 -2.31 9.76
CA ALA A 377 -9.12 -2.03 9.06
C ALA A 377 -8.92 -1.48 7.63
N PRO A 378 -8.01 -0.51 7.36
CA PRO A 378 -7.79 -0.03 6.00
C PRO A 378 -7.25 -1.11 5.06
N LEU A 379 -6.25 -1.91 5.50
CA LEU A 379 -5.71 -3.00 4.69
C LEU A 379 -6.76 -4.09 4.44
N ARG A 380 -7.56 -4.39 5.45
CA ARG A 380 -8.65 -5.34 5.34
C ARG A 380 -9.69 -4.89 4.33
N SER A 381 -10.10 -3.62 4.36
CA SER A 381 -11.04 -3.04 3.40
C SER A 381 -10.52 -3.16 1.97
N VAL A 382 -9.24 -2.80 1.73
CA VAL A 382 -8.58 -2.94 0.42
C VAL A 382 -8.65 -4.38 -0.10
N VAL A 383 -8.32 -5.36 0.75
CA VAL A 383 -8.30 -6.76 0.35
C VAL A 383 -9.70 -7.34 0.16
N GLU A 384 -10.67 -6.96 1.00
CA GLU A 384 -12.07 -7.37 0.87
C GLU A 384 -12.69 -6.80 -0.42
N THR A 385 -12.45 -5.52 -0.74
CA THR A 385 -12.95 -4.91 -1.97
C THR A 385 -12.30 -5.50 -3.22
N SER A 386 -11.00 -5.79 -3.20
CA SER A 386 -10.35 -6.47 -4.33
C SER A 386 -10.89 -7.88 -4.53
N GLY A 387 -11.17 -8.62 -3.45
CA GLY A 387 -11.82 -9.93 -3.51
C GLY A 387 -13.23 -9.88 -4.09
N ALA A 388 -14.01 -8.88 -3.69
CA ALA A 388 -15.34 -8.63 -4.22
C ALA A 388 -15.28 -8.25 -5.71
N ALA A 389 -14.35 -7.36 -6.11
CA ALA A 389 -14.16 -6.97 -7.52
C ALA A 389 -13.83 -8.17 -8.41
N ILE A 390 -12.91 -9.03 -7.99
CA ILE A 390 -12.57 -10.25 -8.72
C ILE A 390 -13.78 -11.20 -8.79
N THR A 391 -14.55 -11.32 -7.71
CA THR A 391 -15.77 -12.14 -7.71
C THR A 391 -16.76 -11.66 -8.78
N GLU A 392 -17.02 -10.35 -8.85
CA GLU A 392 -17.94 -9.80 -9.86
C GLU A 392 -17.42 -9.98 -11.30
N ILE A 393 -16.12 -9.81 -11.53
CA ILE A 393 -15.49 -10.09 -12.84
C ILE A 393 -15.68 -11.55 -13.25
N LEU A 394 -15.49 -12.51 -12.33
CA LEU A 394 -15.70 -13.93 -12.61
C LEU A 394 -17.18 -14.25 -12.90
N LYS A 395 -18.11 -13.56 -12.23
CA LYS A 395 -19.55 -13.69 -12.52
C LYS A 395 -19.90 -13.18 -13.93
N PHE A 396 -19.32 -12.07 -14.40
CA PHE A 396 -19.50 -11.62 -15.78
C PHE A 396 -19.02 -12.65 -16.81
N MET A 397 -17.86 -13.28 -16.57
CA MET A 397 -17.38 -14.38 -17.43
C MET A 397 -18.35 -15.55 -17.45
N ALA A 398 -18.88 -15.96 -16.30
CA ALA A 398 -19.84 -17.04 -16.20
C ALA A 398 -21.17 -16.71 -16.91
N GLN A 399 -21.64 -15.46 -16.79
CA GLN A 399 -22.82 -14.99 -17.54
C GLN A 399 -22.63 -15.09 -19.06
N TRP A 400 -21.45 -14.72 -19.58
CA TRP A 400 -21.13 -14.87 -20.99
C TRP A 400 -21.07 -16.35 -21.43
N MET A 401 -20.60 -17.24 -20.55
CA MET A 401 -20.58 -18.68 -20.79
C MET A 401 -21.95 -19.35 -20.68
N LYS A 402 -23.02 -18.60 -20.42
CA LYS A 402 -24.39 -19.11 -20.23
C LYS A 402 -24.49 -20.12 -19.08
N PHE A 403 -23.79 -19.85 -17.96
CA PHE A 403 -23.96 -20.67 -16.77
C PHE A 403 -25.33 -20.38 -16.14
N ASP A 404 -25.86 -21.36 -15.43
CA ASP A 404 -27.09 -21.21 -14.68
C ASP A 404 -26.89 -20.26 -13.48
N GLN A 405 -27.95 -19.60 -13.02
CA GLN A 405 -27.86 -18.64 -11.93
C GLN A 405 -27.27 -19.27 -10.65
N GLU A 406 -27.63 -20.51 -10.35
CA GLU A 406 -27.07 -21.26 -9.21
C GLU A 406 -25.55 -21.46 -9.33
N GLU A 407 -25.04 -21.70 -10.53
CA GLU A 407 -23.60 -21.82 -10.81
C GLU A 407 -22.88 -20.45 -10.67
N ILE A 408 -23.55 -19.36 -11.04
CA ILE A 408 -23.01 -17.99 -10.91
C ILE A 408 -22.95 -17.57 -9.45
N ASP A 409 -23.98 -17.89 -8.67
CA ASP A 409 -24.10 -17.46 -7.27
C ASP A 409 -23.06 -18.13 -6.34
N ILE A 410 -22.58 -19.32 -6.69
CA ILE A 410 -21.50 -19.98 -5.92
C ILE A 410 -20.12 -19.39 -6.18
N ILE A 411 -19.93 -18.61 -7.26
CA ILE A 411 -18.62 -18.03 -7.59
C ILE A 411 -18.21 -17.06 -6.50
N ARG A 412 -17.05 -17.34 -5.93
CA ARG A 412 -16.48 -16.50 -4.88
C ARG A 412 -14.96 -16.53 -4.90
N TYR A 413 -14.37 -15.37 -4.82
CA TYR A 413 -12.95 -15.18 -4.58
C TYR A 413 -12.77 -14.58 -3.19
N SER A 414 -12.15 -15.33 -2.28
CA SER A 414 -11.90 -14.91 -0.89
C SER A 414 -10.40 -14.82 -0.69
N PRO A 415 -9.83 -13.61 -0.69
CA PRO A 415 -8.42 -13.42 -0.40
C PRO A 415 -8.09 -13.81 1.03
N SER A 416 -6.82 -14.11 1.30
CA SER A 416 -6.35 -14.29 2.68
C SER A 416 -6.36 -12.95 3.41
N LEU A 417 -6.88 -12.94 4.63
CA LEU A 417 -6.88 -11.79 5.54
C LEU A 417 -5.86 -11.95 6.68
N GLU A 418 -4.95 -12.89 6.54
CA GLU A 418 -3.91 -13.19 7.54
C GLU A 418 -2.77 -12.16 7.49
N PHE A 419 -3.07 -10.89 7.76
CA PHE A 419 -2.07 -9.80 7.78
C PHE A 419 -1.16 -9.81 9.00
N ALA A 420 -1.59 -10.45 10.07
CA ALA A 420 -0.77 -10.75 11.21
C ALA A 420 -0.67 -12.27 11.29
N GLU A 421 0.52 -12.81 11.14
CA GLU A 421 0.79 -14.09 11.76
C GLU A 421 0.52 -13.88 13.26
N THR A 422 -0.69 -14.13 13.69
CA THR A 422 -0.99 -14.39 15.09
C THR A 422 -0.35 -15.74 15.41
N LYS A 423 0.98 -15.78 15.37
CA LYS A 423 1.74 -16.86 15.98
C LYS A 423 1.54 -16.66 17.47
N VAL A 424 0.48 -17.27 17.97
CA VAL A 424 0.30 -17.42 19.41
C VAL A 424 1.58 -18.08 19.89
N ASN A 425 2.31 -17.44 20.79
CA ASN A 425 3.55 -17.98 21.34
C ASN A 425 3.24 -19.36 21.94
N LEU A 426 4.16 -20.32 21.79
CA LEU A 426 3.93 -21.70 22.27
C LEU A 426 3.49 -21.75 23.73
N SER A 427 4.03 -20.87 24.58
CA SER A 427 3.62 -20.76 25.98
C SER A 427 2.19 -20.27 26.15
N GLU A 428 1.75 -19.31 25.35
CA GLU A 428 0.37 -18.78 25.34
C GLU A 428 -0.61 -19.80 24.77
N PHE A 429 -0.20 -20.52 23.70
CA PHE A 429 -1.00 -21.59 23.14
C PHE A 429 -1.20 -22.73 24.12
N VAL A 430 -0.13 -23.15 24.83
CA VAL A 430 -0.21 -24.18 25.88
C VAL A 430 -1.09 -23.70 27.04
N ALA A 431 -0.99 -22.43 27.45
CA ALA A 431 -1.86 -21.86 28.48
C ALA A 431 -3.33 -21.83 28.02
N LEU A 432 -3.61 -21.44 26.78
CA LEU A 432 -4.95 -21.47 26.20
C LEU A 432 -5.53 -22.88 26.17
N CYS A 433 -4.75 -23.86 25.67
CA CYS A 433 -5.16 -25.26 25.67
C CYS A 433 -5.49 -25.76 27.09
N LYS A 434 -4.71 -25.34 28.11
CA LYS A 434 -4.94 -25.69 29.48
C LYS A 434 -6.23 -25.08 30.04
N SER A 435 -6.46 -23.76 29.79
CA SER A 435 -7.70 -23.08 30.21
C SER A 435 -8.96 -23.66 29.54
N VAL A 436 -8.85 -24.12 28.27
CA VAL A 436 -9.95 -24.84 27.62
C VAL A 436 -10.18 -26.22 28.24
N MET A 437 -9.11 -26.96 28.54
CA MET A 437 -9.21 -28.27 29.20
C MET A 437 -9.73 -28.17 30.63
N ASP A 438 -9.39 -27.10 31.35
CA ASP A 438 -9.86 -26.83 32.71
C ASP A 438 -11.29 -26.25 32.73
N GLY A 439 -11.90 -25.99 31.58
CA GLY A 439 -13.28 -25.48 31.43
C GLY A 439 -13.43 -23.98 31.71
N GLU A 440 -12.33 -23.25 31.88
CA GLU A 440 -12.34 -21.80 32.09
C GLU A 440 -12.71 -21.02 30.83
N VAL A 441 -12.38 -21.56 29.64
CA VAL A 441 -12.69 -20.99 28.31
C VAL A 441 -13.48 -22.02 27.52
N GLN A 442 -14.67 -21.62 27.03
CA GLN A 442 -15.47 -22.45 26.13
C GLN A 442 -15.02 -22.21 24.69
N MET A 443 -14.27 -23.16 24.15
CA MET A 443 -13.79 -23.14 22.75
C MET A 443 -13.91 -24.53 22.16
N LEU A 444 -14.25 -24.61 20.87
CA LEU A 444 -14.32 -25.89 20.15
C LEU A 444 -12.91 -26.41 19.87
N GLU A 445 -12.75 -27.74 19.89
CA GLU A 445 -11.47 -28.39 19.52
C GLU A 445 -11.00 -28.00 18.10
N GLU A 446 -11.94 -27.71 17.22
CA GLU A 446 -11.69 -27.27 15.86
C GLU A 446 -11.07 -25.86 15.80
N ASP A 447 -11.49 -24.96 16.69
CA ASP A 447 -10.91 -23.62 16.81
C ASP A 447 -9.47 -23.68 17.34
N LEU A 448 -9.19 -24.56 18.31
CA LEU A 448 -7.83 -24.81 18.79
C LEU A 448 -6.92 -25.39 17.68
N TYR A 449 -7.47 -26.30 16.87
CA TYR A 449 -6.74 -26.82 15.71
C TYR A 449 -6.42 -25.71 14.71
N LEU A 450 -7.36 -24.82 14.39
CA LEU A 450 -7.14 -23.68 13.50
C LEU A 450 -6.06 -22.73 14.06
N ILE A 451 -6.09 -22.42 15.35
CA ILE A 451 -5.06 -21.61 16.01
C ILE A 451 -3.68 -22.30 15.92
N ALA A 452 -3.61 -23.60 16.20
CA ALA A 452 -2.36 -24.37 16.12
C ALA A 452 -1.82 -24.45 14.69
N LYS A 453 -2.69 -24.59 13.70
CA LYS A 453 -2.34 -24.61 12.27
C LYS A 453 -1.83 -23.26 11.80
N ASN A 454 -2.51 -22.18 12.15
CA ASN A 454 -2.15 -20.81 11.78
C ASN A 454 -0.86 -20.37 12.50
N SER A 455 -0.60 -20.88 13.70
CA SER A 455 0.64 -20.64 14.43
C SER A 455 1.82 -21.53 14.00
N GLY A 456 1.62 -22.39 13.01
CA GLY A 456 2.67 -23.26 12.46
C GLY A 456 3.04 -24.47 13.34
N TYR A 457 2.24 -24.76 14.38
CA TYR A 457 2.45 -25.93 15.26
C TYR A 457 1.94 -27.24 14.63
N ILE A 458 1.10 -27.12 13.59
CA ILE A 458 0.56 -28.24 12.82
C ILE A 458 0.87 -27.97 11.34
N ASN A 459 1.17 -29.04 10.61
CA ASN A 459 1.50 -28.93 9.17
C ASN A 459 0.32 -28.30 8.40
N ALA A 460 0.61 -27.28 7.59
CA ALA A 460 -0.39 -26.55 6.81
C ALA A 460 -1.24 -27.44 5.88
N SER A 461 -0.70 -28.58 5.42
CA SER A 461 -1.39 -29.55 4.58
C SER A 461 -2.31 -30.51 5.36
N SER A 462 -2.25 -30.55 6.70
CA SER A 462 -3.08 -31.45 7.51
C SER A 462 -4.53 -30.99 7.51
N THR A 463 -5.47 -31.93 7.34
CA THR A 463 -6.90 -31.69 7.53
C THR A 463 -7.31 -31.90 8.99
N TRP A 464 -8.44 -31.32 9.39
CA TRP A 464 -9.01 -31.54 10.74
C TRP A 464 -9.28 -33.02 11.02
N GLU A 465 -9.81 -33.74 10.03
CA GLU A 465 -10.12 -35.16 10.17
C GLU A 465 -8.88 -36.01 10.36
N GLU A 466 -7.81 -35.74 9.60
CA GLU A 466 -6.50 -36.40 9.76
C GLU A 466 -5.89 -36.12 11.12
N PHE A 467 -5.95 -34.87 11.57
CA PHE A 467 -5.47 -34.48 12.90
C PHE A 467 -6.24 -35.19 14.02
N LYS A 468 -7.57 -35.18 13.93
CA LYS A 468 -8.44 -35.84 14.92
C LYS A 468 -8.24 -37.35 14.99
N ALA A 469 -8.04 -38.00 13.83
CA ALA A 469 -7.73 -39.41 13.77
C ALA A 469 -6.38 -39.72 14.43
N LYS A 470 -5.35 -38.95 14.11
CA LYS A 470 -4.00 -39.11 14.68
C LYS A 470 -3.97 -38.82 16.19
N TYR A 471 -4.66 -37.78 16.64
CA TYR A 471 -4.76 -37.41 18.05
C TYR A 471 -5.46 -38.47 18.88
N LYS A 472 -6.56 -39.08 18.37
CA LYS A 472 -7.24 -40.19 19.04
C LYS A 472 -6.34 -41.40 19.20
N VAL A 473 -5.52 -41.73 18.22
CA VAL A 473 -4.59 -42.85 18.30
C VAL A 473 -3.49 -42.60 19.34
N GLU A 474 -2.92 -41.39 19.35
CA GLU A 474 -1.87 -41.03 20.31
C GLU A 474 -2.40 -40.90 21.73
N SER A 475 -3.59 -40.34 21.95
CA SER A 475 -4.21 -40.22 23.28
C SER A 475 -4.55 -41.59 23.86
N SER A 476 -5.06 -42.50 23.03
CA SER A 476 -5.33 -43.88 23.46
C SER A 476 -4.04 -44.66 23.77
N ALA A 477 -2.97 -44.44 23.04
CA ALA A 477 -1.66 -45.02 23.31
C ALA A 477 -1.03 -44.46 24.60
N ARG A 478 -1.17 -43.17 24.89
CA ARG A 478 -0.73 -42.55 26.15
C ARG A 478 -1.55 -43.02 27.38
N GLN A 479 -2.86 -43.15 27.26
CA GLN A 479 -3.70 -43.71 28.29
C GLN A 479 -3.32 -45.18 28.62
N LYS A 480 -3.04 -45.99 27.60
CA LYS A 480 -2.53 -47.36 27.80
C LYS A 480 -1.15 -47.37 28.45
N ALA A 481 -0.24 -46.44 28.05
CA ALA A 481 1.07 -46.32 28.70
C ALA A 481 1.00 -45.86 30.16
N MET A 482 0.10 -44.93 30.50
CA MET A 482 -0.15 -44.52 31.90
C MET A 482 -0.79 -45.60 32.75
N SER A 483 -1.62 -46.48 32.18
CA SER A 483 -2.23 -47.61 32.92
C SER A 483 -1.26 -48.78 33.18
N ILE A 484 -0.09 -48.77 32.52
CA ILE A 484 0.95 -49.81 32.70
C ILE A 484 2.04 -49.38 33.73
N LEU A 485 2.11 -48.10 34.10
CA LEU A 485 3.02 -47.64 35.15
C LEU A 485 2.45 -48.03 36.53
N PRO A 486 3.20 -48.82 37.37
CA PRO A 486 2.75 -49.13 38.72
C PRO A 486 2.64 -47.84 39.53
N ASN A 487 1.54 -47.70 40.30
CA ASN A 487 1.30 -46.62 41.24
C ASN A 487 2.49 -46.42 42.15
N GLN A 488 3.42 -45.58 41.77
CA GLN A 488 4.37 -44.99 42.72
C GLN A 488 3.71 -43.74 43.31
N THR A 489 2.86 -43.95 44.32
CA THR A 489 2.49 -42.94 45.28
C THR A 489 3.74 -42.62 46.10
N GLY A 490 4.52 -41.69 45.66
CA GLY A 490 5.68 -41.19 46.35
C GLY A 490 6.02 -39.81 45.81
N ASN A 491 5.42 -38.79 46.39
CA ASN A 491 5.75 -37.40 46.10
C ASN A 491 7.15 -37.10 46.68
N PRO A 492 8.21 -36.92 45.86
CA PRO A 492 9.56 -36.71 46.41
C PRO A 492 9.77 -35.31 47.00
N PHE A 493 8.76 -34.46 47.07
CA PHE A 493 8.84 -33.10 47.64
C PHE A 493 7.94 -32.82 48.84
N ALA A 494 7.44 -33.84 49.52
CA ALA A 494 6.80 -33.64 50.80
C ALA A 494 7.90 -33.39 51.89
N ARG A 495 8.22 -32.13 52.13
CA ARG A 495 8.98 -31.73 53.33
C ARG A 495 8.11 -31.97 54.55
N THR A 496 8.44 -32.99 55.29
CA THR A 496 7.93 -33.27 56.65
C THR A 496 8.29 -32.11 57.59
N ASN A 497 7.30 -31.33 57.97
CA ASN A 497 7.38 -30.45 59.11
C ASN A 497 7.30 -31.36 60.41
N GLN A 498 8.43 -31.64 61.02
CA GLN A 498 8.48 -32.11 62.40
C GLN A 498 8.67 -30.92 63.36
N PRO A 499 7.93 -30.81 64.47
CA PRO A 499 8.09 -29.75 65.45
C PRO A 499 9.35 -29.99 66.28
N LYS A 500 10.21 -28.96 66.43
CA LYS A 500 11.33 -28.96 67.37
C LYS A 500 10.84 -28.66 68.76
N PRO A 501 11.40 -29.32 69.84
CA PRO A 501 11.05 -29.06 71.24
C PRO A 501 11.71 -27.78 71.76
N ASN A 502 10.99 -27.14 72.70
CA ASN A 502 11.38 -25.97 73.48
C ASN A 502 12.73 -26.17 74.20
N GLY A 503 13.60 -25.17 74.08
CA GLY A 503 14.78 -24.99 74.89
C GLY A 503 15.00 -23.52 75.21
N ASN A 504 14.69 -23.12 76.40
CA ASN A 504 14.96 -21.83 77.07
C ASN A 504 16.45 -21.52 77.10
N GLY A 505 16.83 -20.23 76.94
CA GLY A 505 18.18 -19.78 77.25
C GLY A 505 18.40 -18.31 76.92
N ASN A 506 18.19 -17.48 77.91
CA ASN A 506 18.60 -16.08 78.11
C ASN A 506 19.88 -15.60 77.38
N GLY A 507 19.88 -14.34 77.07
CA GLY A 507 21.11 -13.58 76.88
C GLY A 507 21.04 -12.40 75.89
N ASN A 508 20.58 -11.28 76.41
CA ASN A 508 20.93 -9.94 75.93
C ASN A 508 22.26 -9.48 76.57
N PRO A 509 22.98 -8.42 76.33
CA PRO A 509 22.76 -7.30 75.37
C PRO A 509 24.03 -6.73 74.66
N SER A 510 23.82 -5.56 74.04
CA SER A 510 24.79 -4.46 73.71
C SER A 510 25.64 -4.66 72.45
N ASP A 511 25.89 -3.74 71.58
CA ASP A 511 25.94 -2.28 71.54
C ASP A 511 26.80 -1.88 70.34
N THR A 512 26.52 -0.71 69.77
CA THR A 512 27.38 0.15 68.93
C THR A 512 27.81 -0.39 67.56
N GLY A 513 27.54 0.26 66.43
CA GLY A 513 27.83 1.66 66.08
C GLY A 513 28.69 1.64 64.82
N ASN A 514 28.26 2.21 63.80
CA ASN A 514 28.72 3.18 62.80
C ASN A 514 27.95 3.09 61.49
#